data_1e8fdb3c472e449dbf9a0ff86477db19
#
_entry.id   1e8fdb3c472e449dbf9a0ff86477db19
#
_cell.length_a   1.000
_cell.length_b   1.000
_cell.length_c   1.000
_cell.angle_alpha   90.00
_cell.angle_beta   90.00
_cell.angle_gamma   90.00
#
_symmetry.space_group_name_H-M   'P 1'
#
loop_
_entity.id
_entity.type
_entity.pdbx_description
1 polymer ?
#
loop_
_entity_poly.entity_id
_entity_poly.type
_entity_poly.pdbx_seq_one_letter_code
_entity_poly.pdbx_strand_id
1 'polypeptide(L)'
;IAETNGAMLMIPVEKMEEWLTKYKTWRNFVFDSYNVRLNEMLEAIDTLAFMNLDERLYKYLTDKAKVIGDTEIKNTHQEIAYEMHTSRVVISRLLKALELQGKIKLHRNKIEILQF
;
A
#
# COMPACT_ATOMS: atom_id res chain seq x y z
N ILE A 1 -27.44 -3.31 8.88
CA ILE A 1 -28.47 -4.36 8.81
C ILE A 1 -27.79 -5.67 9.14
N ALA A 2 -28.32 -6.43 10.09
CA ALA A 2 -27.80 -7.75 10.40
C ALA A 2 -28.29 -8.75 9.34
N GLU A 3 -27.36 -9.50 8.76
CA GLU A 3 -27.66 -10.53 7.73
C GLU A 3 -28.18 -11.84 8.36
N THR A 4 -27.89 -12.04 9.64
CA THR A 4 -28.31 -13.22 10.43
C THR A 4 -28.75 -12.80 11.83
N ASN A 5 -29.43 -13.71 12.54
CA ASN A 5 -29.78 -13.47 13.95
C ASN A 5 -28.49 -13.32 14.77
N GLY A 6 -28.41 -12.24 15.53
CA GLY A 6 -27.26 -11.93 16.38
C GLY A 6 -27.70 -11.20 17.66
N ALA A 7 -26.80 -11.14 18.62
CA ALA A 7 -26.97 -10.37 19.85
C ALA A 7 -25.93 -9.23 19.86
N MET A 8 -26.37 -8.06 20.33
CA MET A 8 -25.48 -6.88 20.47
C MET A 8 -25.45 -6.48 21.95
N LEU A 9 -24.25 -6.29 22.48
CA LEU A 9 -24.07 -5.79 23.84
C LEU A 9 -23.72 -4.29 23.75
N MET A 10 -24.54 -3.45 24.35
CA MET A 10 -24.26 -2.02 24.49
C MET A 10 -23.62 -1.74 25.85
N ILE A 11 -22.44 -1.15 25.83
CA ILE A 11 -21.67 -0.81 27.02
C ILE A 11 -21.65 0.71 27.14
N PRO A 12 -22.15 1.30 28.26
CA PRO A 12 -22.04 2.73 28.51
C PRO A 12 -20.56 3.19 28.56
N VAL A 13 -20.28 4.40 28.11
CA VAL A 13 -18.91 4.95 28.08
C VAL A 13 -18.28 4.99 29.47
N GLU A 14 -19.07 5.33 30.49
CA GLU A 14 -18.62 5.40 31.89
C GLU A 14 -18.16 4.01 32.38
N LYS A 15 -18.84 2.94 31.98
CA LYS A 15 -18.42 1.57 32.29
C LYS A 15 -17.18 1.15 31.55
N MET A 16 -17.02 1.58 30.32
CA MET A 16 -15.78 1.35 29.55
C MET A 16 -14.57 1.98 30.24
N GLU A 17 -14.69 3.24 30.66
CA GLU A 17 -13.64 3.96 31.39
C GLU A 17 -13.30 3.30 32.74
N GLU A 18 -14.32 2.95 33.52
CA GLU A 18 -14.15 2.24 34.81
C GLU A 18 -13.39 0.92 34.61
N TRP A 19 -13.76 0.14 33.59
CA TRP A 19 -13.16 -1.17 33.34
C TRP A 19 -11.74 -1.10 32.79
N LEU A 20 -11.39 -0.06 32.06
CA LEU A 20 -10.02 0.16 31.60
C LEU A 20 -9.02 0.29 32.77
N THR A 21 -9.44 0.89 33.86
CA THR A 21 -8.62 1.02 35.08
C THR A 21 -8.67 -0.21 35.97
N LYS A 22 -9.83 -0.86 36.05
CA LYS A 22 -10.10 -1.95 37.00
C LYS A 22 -9.65 -3.33 36.48
N TYR A 23 -9.82 -3.59 35.16
CA TYR A 23 -9.57 -4.90 34.59
C TYR A 23 -8.49 -4.83 33.52
N LYS A 24 -7.35 -5.46 33.79
CA LYS A 24 -6.23 -5.54 32.83
C LYS A 24 -6.61 -6.26 31.54
N THR A 25 -7.41 -7.31 31.62
CA THR A 25 -7.90 -8.08 30.47
C THR A 25 -8.76 -7.23 29.55
N TRP A 26 -9.66 -6.42 30.11
CA TRP A 26 -10.48 -5.48 29.35
C TRP A 26 -9.62 -4.42 28.66
N ARG A 27 -8.67 -3.83 29.36
CA ARG A 27 -7.72 -2.87 28.82
C ARG A 27 -6.93 -3.43 27.64
N ASN A 28 -6.39 -4.65 27.78
CA ASN A 28 -5.65 -5.30 26.71
C ASN A 28 -6.56 -5.57 25.50
N PHE A 29 -7.76 -6.07 25.71
CA PHE A 29 -8.75 -6.30 24.66
C PHE A 29 -9.06 -5.01 23.88
N VAL A 30 -9.26 -3.89 24.55
CA VAL A 30 -9.53 -2.60 23.91
C VAL A 30 -8.32 -2.14 23.09
N PHE A 31 -7.11 -2.20 23.64
CA PHE A 31 -5.89 -1.84 22.91
C PHE A 31 -5.64 -2.74 21.70
N ASP A 32 -5.83 -4.03 21.82
CA ASP A 32 -5.68 -4.97 20.71
C ASP A 32 -6.71 -4.68 19.62
N SER A 33 -7.95 -4.37 19.99
CA SER A 33 -9.00 -3.99 19.06
C SER A 33 -8.64 -2.71 18.28
N TYR A 34 -8.11 -1.69 18.95
CA TYR A 34 -7.64 -0.47 18.30
C TYR A 34 -6.45 -0.73 17.38
N ASN A 35 -5.49 -1.58 17.78
CA ASN A 35 -4.36 -1.95 16.96
C ASN A 35 -4.79 -2.66 15.67
N VAL A 36 -5.74 -3.60 15.76
CA VAL A 36 -6.31 -4.27 14.58
C VAL A 36 -6.94 -3.25 13.64
N ARG A 37 -7.79 -2.36 14.17
CA ARG A 37 -8.44 -1.31 13.36
C ARG A 37 -7.46 -0.35 12.72
N LEU A 38 -6.43 0.05 13.46
CA LEU A 38 -5.39 0.92 12.93
C LEU A 38 -4.65 0.25 11.75
N ASN A 39 -4.30 -1.02 11.90
CA ASN A 39 -3.64 -1.77 10.83
C ASN A 39 -4.54 -1.93 9.60
N GLU A 40 -5.82 -2.25 9.77
CA GLU A 40 -6.81 -2.29 8.67
C GLU A 40 -6.90 -0.95 7.92
N MET A 41 -6.90 0.16 8.66
CA MET A 41 -6.91 1.50 8.06
C MET A 41 -5.63 1.82 7.30
N LEU A 42 -4.47 1.46 7.83
CA LEU A 42 -3.18 1.64 7.16
C LEU A 42 -3.09 0.81 5.88
N GLU A 43 -3.54 -0.45 5.92
CA GLU A 43 -3.61 -1.29 4.72
C GLU A 43 -4.56 -0.72 3.65
N ALA A 44 -5.69 -0.16 4.06
CA ALA A 44 -6.62 0.48 3.14
C ALA A 44 -6.00 1.73 2.48
N ILE A 45 -5.29 2.57 3.26
CA ILE A 45 -4.58 3.74 2.74
C ILE A 45 -3.48 3.33 1.77
N ASP A 46 -2.69 2.32 2.12
CA ASP A 46 -1.65 1.78 1.26
C ASP A 46 -2.25 1.25 -0.05
N THR A 47 -3.32 0.48 0.02
CA THR A 47 -4.02 -0.05 -1.17
C THR A 47 -4.50 1.08 -2.09
N LEU A 48 -5.14 2.11 -1.54
CA LEU A 48 -5.61 3.27 -2.32
C LEU A 48 -4.46 4.09 -2.92
N ALA A 49 -3.36 4.25 -2.18
CA ALA A 49 -2.17 4.92 -2.68
C ALA A 49 -1.49 4.14 -3.80
N PHE A 50 -1.45 2.80 -3.69
CA PHE A 50 -0.83 1.93 -4.69
C PHE A 50 -1.65 1.79 -5.98
N MET A 51 -2.99 1.75 -5.91
CA MET A 51 -3.85 1.61 -7.09
C MET A 51 -3.66 2.71 -8.14
N ASN A 52 -3.25 3.91 -7.71
CA ASN A 52 -2.96 5.01 -8.63
C ASN A 52 -1.47 5.16 -8.99
N LEU A 53 -0.59 4.58 -8.19
CA LEU A 53 0.84 4.77 -8.34
C LEU A 53 1.47 3.79 -9.34
N ASP A 54 0.94 2.58 -9.46
CA ASP A 54 1.38 1.59 -10.46
C ASP A 54 1.05 2.04 -11.90
N GLU A 55 -0.16 2.55 -12.14
CA GLU A 55 -0.55 3.12 -13.44
C GLU A 55 0.30 4.35 -13.78
N ARG A 56 0.53 5.24 -12.81
CA ARG A 56 1.37 6.41 -12.98
C ARG A 56 2.82 6.04 -13.25
N LEU A 57 3.35 5.02 -12.55
CA LEU A 57 4.70 4.52 -12.78
C LEU A 57 4.83 3.92 -14.19
N TYR A 58 3.88 3.10 -14.60
CA TYR A 58 3.91 2.51 -15.94
C TYR A 58 3.83 3.58 -17.03
N LYS A 59 2.93 4.56 -16.88
CA LYS A 59 2.85 5.70 -17.79
C LYS A 59 4.16 6.51 -17.82
N TYR A 60 4.74 6.81 -16.67
CA TYR A 60 6.02 7.49 -16.57
C TYR A 60 7.12 6.74 -17.34
N LEU A 61 7.23 5.42 -17.18
CA LEU A 61 8.21 4.60 -17.87
C LEU A 61 7.99 4.61 -19.39
N THR A 62 6.75 4.44 -19.84
CA THR A 62 6.40 4.44 -21.28
C THR A 62 6.64 5.80 -21.93
N ASP A 63 6.27 6.89 -21.26
CA ASP A 63 6.50 8.24 -21.76
C ASP A 63 8.00 8.55 -21.86
N LYS A 64 8.78 8.14 -20.86
CA LYS A 64 10.24 8.29 -20.84
C LYS A 64 10.92 7.49 -21.96
N ALA A 65 10.50 6.26 -22.19
CA ALA A 65 11.00 5.43 -23.29
C ALA A 65 10.71 6.05 -24.66
N LYS A 66 9.52 6.60 -24.87
CA LYS A 66 9.16 7.31 -26.10
C LYS A 66 10.05 8.53 -26.33
N VAL A 67 10.34 9.30 -25.29
CA VAL A 67 11.22 10.49 -25.39
C VAL A 67 12.65 10.11 -25.73
N ILE A 68 13.16 9.02 -25.13
CA ILE A 68 14.51 8.51 -25.38
C ILE A 68 14.60 7.83 -26.76
N GLY A 69 13.49 7.31 -27.29
CA GLY A 69 13.43 6.52 -28.51
C GLY A 69 14.00 5.10 -28.34
N ASP A 70 14.03 4.61 -27.12
CA ASP A 70 14.54 3.29 -26.74
C ASP A 70 13.57 2.62 -25.76
N THR A 71 13.48 1.29 -25.81
CA THR A 71 12.71 0.49 -24.87
C THR A 71 13.41 0.31 -23.52
N GLU A 72 14.71 0.61 -23.45
CA GLU A 72 15.55 0.48 -22.26
C GLU A 72 15.70 1.82 -21.51
N ILE A 73 15.32 1.82 -20.25
CA ILE A 73 15.47 2.96 -19.35
C ILE A 73 16.58 2.68 -18.33
N LYS A 74 17.60 3.55 -18.30
CA LYS A 74 18.77 3.42 -17.41
C LYS A 74 18.65 4.25 -16.14
N ASN A 75 17.46 4.28 -15.54
CA ASN A 75 17.23 4.96 -14.26
C ASN A 75 17.30 3.98 -13.10
N THR A 76 17.88 4.43 -12.00
CA THR A 76 17.87 3.70 -10.74
C THR A 76 16.51 3.81 -10.08
N HIS A 77 16.15 2.84 -9.25
CA HIS A 77 14.91 2.88 -8.46
C HIS A 77 14.85 4.12 -7.54
N GLN A 78 15.99 4.64 -7.11
CA GLN A 78 16.06 5.86 -6.29
C GLN A 78 15.73 7.12 -7.10
N GLU A 79 16.22 7.23 -8.32
CA GLU A 79 15.91 8.36 -9.23
C GLU A 79 14.42 8.36 -9.59
N ILE A 80 13.86 7.19 -9.93
CA ILE A 80 12.43 7.04 -10.21
C ILE A 80 11.60 7.42 -8.96
N ALA A 81 12.01 6.99 -7.79
CA ALA A 81 11.34 7.32 -6.54
C ALA A 81 11.33 8.82 -6.27
N TYR A 82 12.44 9.50 -6.54
CA TYR A 82 12.55 10.95 -6.42
C TYR A 82 11.63 11.68 -7.42
N GLU A 83 11.64 11.29 -8.69
CA GLU A 83 10.79 11.88 -9.73
C GLU A 83 9.29 11.62 -9.48
N MET A 84 8.95 10.48 -8.90
CA MET A 84 7.57 10.08 -8.55
C MET A 84 7.11 10.57 -7.17
N HIS A 85 7.96 11.29 -6.42
CA HIS A 85 7.69 11.76 -5.05
C HIS A 85 7.29 10.64 -4.08
N THR A 86 7.99 9.52 -4.13
CA THR A 86 7.74 8.34 -3.28
C THR A 86 9.04 7.71 -2.79
N SER A 87 8.97 6.60 -2.07
CA SER A 87 10.15 5.91 -1.57
C SER A 87 10.71 4.88 -2.56
N ARG A 88 12.02 4.63 -2.50
CA ARG A 88 12.68 3.58 -3.28
C ARG A 88 12.05 2.19 -3.05
N VAL A 89 11.63 1.91 -1.81
CA VAL A 89 11.02 0.62 -1.45
C VAL A 89 9.71 0.42 -2.20
N VAL A 90 8.89 1.47 -2.27
CA VAL A 90 7.63 1.48 -3.01
C VAL A 90 7.87 1.25 -4.51
N ILE A 91 8.79 1.99 -5.11
CA ILE A 91 9.15 1.82 -6.53
C ILE A 91 9.65 0.40 -6.81
N SER A 92 10.52 -0.15 -5.97
CA SER A 92 11.04 -1.51 -6.14
C SER A 92 9.93 -2.56 -6.11
N ARG A 93 8.94 -2.39 -5.23
CA ARG A 93 7.76 -3.28 -5.15
C ARG A 93 6.87 -3.16 -6.39
N LEU A 94 6.59 -1.94 -6.83
CA LEU A 94 5.74 -1.68 -8.00
C LEU A 94 6.40 -2.17 -9.30
N LEU A 95 7.69 -1.95 -9.48
CA LEU A 95 8.43 -2.48 -10.64
C LEU A 95 8.38 -4.00 -10.69
N LYS A 96 8.52 -4.66 -9.54
CA LYS A 96 8.41 -6.12 -9.47
C LYS A 96 6.99 -6.61 -9.81
N ALA A 97 5.96 -5.88 -9.39
CA ALA A 97 4.58 -6.18 -9.76
C ALA A 97 4.34 -6.01 -11.28
N LEU A 98 4.87 -4.95 -11.89
CA LEU A 98 4.80 -4.73 -13.35
C LEU A 98 5.56 -5.82 -14.13
N GLU A 99 6.68 -6.30 -13.62
CA GLU A 99 7.43 -7.42 -14.20
C GLU A 99 6.62 -8.72 -14.15
N LEU A 100 5.96 -9.02 -13.02
CA LEU A 100 5.08 -10.19 -12.89
C LEU A 100 3.86 -10.10 -13.83
N GLN A 101 3.39 -8.90 -14.16
CA GLN A 101 2.35 -8.66 -15.15
C GLN A 101 2.84 -8.79 -16.60
N GLY A 102 4.15 -8.98 -16.82
CA GLY A 102 4.74 -9.07 -18.16
C GLY A 102 4.80 -7.75 -18.92
N LYS A 103 4.64 -6.61 -18.24
CA LYS A 103 4.68 -5.28 -18.84
C LYS A 103 6.09 -4.76 -19.04
N ILE A 104 6.99 -5.11 -18.12
CA ILE A 104 8.40 -4.72 -18.12
C ILE A 104 9.28 -5.93 -17.79
N LYS A 105 10.58 -5.78 -18.00
CA LYS A 105 11.61 -6.72 -17.55
C LYS A 105 12.69 -5.97 -16.81
N LEU A 106 13.03 -6.43 -15.62
CA LEU A 106 14.08 -5.84 -14.80
C LEU A 106 15.43 -6.47 -15.10
N HIS A 107 16.42 -5.64 -15.40
CA HIS A 107 17.81 -6.04 -15.56
C HIS A 107 18.70 -5.29 -14.57
N ARG A 108 19.95 -5.67 -14.49
CA ARG A 108 20.91 -4.95 -13.66
C ARG A 108 21.13 -3.54 -14.24
N ASN A 109 20.69 -2.52 -13.50
CA ASN A 109 20.77 -1.10 -13.84
C ASN A 109 19.96 -0.65 -15.08
N LYS A 110 18.97 -1.41 -15.54
CA LYS A 110 18.06 -1.00 -16.62
C LYS A 110 16.69 -1.68 -16.49
N ILE A 111 15.69 -1.00 -17.01
CA ILE A 111 14.32 -1.46 -17.10
C ILE A 111 13.96 -1.52 -18.59
N GLU A 112 13.51 -2.65 -19.07
CA GLU A 112 13.06 -2.85 -20.44
C GLU A 112 11.54 -2.87 -20.48
N ILE A 113 10.93 -2.08 -21.36
CA ILE A 113 9.48 -2.05 -21.56
C ILE A 113 9.11 -3.07 -22.63
N LEU A 114 8.24 -4.01 -22.29
CA LEU A 114 7.80 -5.08 -23.17
C LEU A 114 6.50 -4.76 -23.91
N GLN A 115 5.69 -3.85 -23.37
CA GLN A 115 4.40 -3.44 -23.94
C GLN A 115 4.30 -1.91 -23.88
N PHE A 116 3.83 -1.33 -24.95
CA PHE A 116 3.54 0.09 -25.03
C PHE A 116 2.05 0.36 -25.09
#